data_39a3cc5a2b2fcc0a2495c0d9ecebbe53
#
_entry.id   39a3cc5a2b2fcc0a2495c0d9ecebbe53
#
_cell.length_a   1.000
_cell.length_b   1.000
_cell.length_c   1.000
_cell.angle_alpha   90.00
_cell.angle_beta   90.00
_cell.angle_gamma   90.00
#
_symmetry.space_group_name_H-M   'P 1'
#
loop_
_entity.id
_entity.type
_entity.pdbx_description
1 polymer ?
#
loop_
_entity_poly.entity_id
_entity_poly.type
_entity_poly.pdbx_seq_one_letter_code
_entity_poly.pdbx_strand_id
1 'polypeptide(L)'
;MVQVEEYERFVGAETVQRVKEKARALRGLRVAHVNSTYYGGGVAEMLAPLTLLMNSLGIKTEWRVIQGSPDFFSITKKMHNALQGGDINLSELKREIYERVVYDNSIRNDLDHDRIVVHDPQPLPLINHCEKKGPWVWRCHVDLTSPNSEMWSYLSSFVEKYDAVIVTLEEYAQQLQTPQVFFMPAIDPFSIKNRELTESERQSRLDYYGIPTDLPLVTQVSRFDSWKDPEGVIRAFKLAREEVD
;
A
#
# COMPACT_ATOMS: atom_id res chain seq x y z
N MET A 1 -5.65 -3.77 -22.51
CA MET A 1 -6.07 -3.40 -21.12
C MET A 1 -6.91 -4.56 -20.64
N VAL A 2 -6.60 -5.15 -19.48
CA VAL A 2 -7.35 -6.28 -18.91
C VAL A 2 -8.77 -5.82 -18.59
N GLN A 3 -9.77 -6.56 -19.05
CA GLN A 3 -11.17 -6.29 -18.76
C GLN A 3 -11.59 -7.00 -17.48
N VAL A 4 -12.61 -6.47 -16.79
CA VAL A 4 -13.07 -7.08 -15.53
C VAL A 4 -13.52 -8.52 -15.69
N GLU A 5 -14.06 -8.89 -16.85
CA GLU A 5 -14.46 -10.25 -17.20
C GLU A 5 -13.32 -11.26 -17.17
N GLU A 6 -12.08 -10.81 -17.48
CA GLU A 6 -10.91 -11.69 -17.47
C GLU A 6 -10.52 -12.16 -16.06
N TYR A 7 -10.98 -11.44 -15.02
CA TYR A 7 -10.79 -11.84 -13.63
C TYR A 7 -11.72 -13.00 -13.22
N GLU A 8 -12.76 -13.30 -13.98
CA GLU A 8 -13.76 -14.33 -13.64
C GLU A 8 -13.12 -15.68 -13.32
N ARG A 9 -12.08 -16.08 -14.06
CA ARG A 9 -11.34 -17.32 -13.83
C ARG A 9 -10.64 -17.42 -12.47
N PHE A 10 -10.44 -16.28 -11.78
CA PHE A 10 -9.78 -16.22 -10.45
C PHE A 10 -10.79 -16.02 -9.33
N VAL A 11 -11.84 -15.21 -9.55
CA VAL A 11 -12.75 -14.76 -8.49
C VAL A 11 -14.19 -15.20 -8.69
N GLY A 12 -14.50 -15.85 -9.80
CA GLY A 12 -15.85 -16.31 -10.17
C GLY A 12 -16.76 -15.23 -10.74
N ALA A 13 -17.76 -15.65 -11.51
CA ALA A 13 -18.71 -14.79 -12.19
C ALA A 13 -19.53 -13.90 -11.23
N GLU A 14 -19.92 -14.43 -10.07
CA GLU A 14 -20.68 -13.69 -9.05
C GLU A 14 -19.89 -12.48 -8.53
N THR A 15 -18.61 -12.64 -8.24
CA THR A 15 -17.75 -11.55 -7.80
C THR A 15 -17.60 -10.48 -8.87
N VAL A 16 -17.38 -10.88 -10.12
CA VAL A 16 -17.29 -9.95 -11.26
C VAL A 16 -18.59 -9.17 -11.41
N GLN A 17 -19.75 -9.84 -11.33
CA GLN A 17 -21.05 -9.20 -11.41
C GLN A 17 -21.26 -8.18 -10.28
N ARG A 18 -20.93 -8.54 -9.04
CA ARG A 18 -21.01 -7.65 -7.88
C ARG A 18 -20.10 -6.42 -8.03
N VAL A 19 -18.88 -6.58 -8.57
CA VAL A 19 -17.98 -5.46 -8.88
C VAL A 19 -18.60 -4.52 -9.90
N LYS A 20 -19.17 -5.05 -10.99
CA LYS A 20 -19.85 -4.25 -12.02
C LYS A 20 -21.05 -3.47 -11.46
N GLU A 21 -21.83 -4.09 -10.60
CA GLU A 21 -22.98 -3.44 -9.95
C GLU A 21 -22.54 -2.28 -9.07
N LYS A 22 -21.53 -2.49 -8.23
CA LYS A 22 -20.95 -1.42 -7.40
C LYS A 22 -20.35 -0.29 -8.24
N ALA A 23 -19.66 -0.62 -9.33
CA ALA A 23 -19.05 0.35 -10.23
C ALA A 23 -20.09 1.25 -10.93
N ARG A 24 -21.32 0.75 -11.19
CA ARG A 24 -22.40 1.56 -11.79
C ARG A 24 -22.69 2.85 -11.00
N ALA A 25 -22.69 2.76 -9.67
CA ALA A 25 -22.95 3.91 -8.79
C ALA A 25 -21.79 4.95 -8.80
N LEU A 26 -20.61 4.55 -9.25
CA LEU A 26 -19.41 5.38 -9.30
C LEU A 26 -19.07 5.83 -10.73
N ARG A 27 -19.83 5.38 -11.73
CA ARG A 27 -19.55 5.68 -13.15
C ARG A 27 -19.53 7.18 -13.41
N GLY A 28 -18.48 7.63 -14.08
CA GLY A 28 -18.29 9.03 -14.43
C GLY A 28 -17.66 9.88 -13.33
N LEU A 29 -17.62 9.41 -12.07
CA LEU A 29 -16.93 10.11 -10.99
C LEU A 29 -15.43 10.17 -11.25
N ARG A 30 -14.83 11.28 -10.86
CA ARG A 30 -13.39 11.49 -10.84
C ARG A 30 -12.85 11.04 -9.49
N VAL A 31 -11.98 10.06 -9.50
CA VAL A 31 -11.33 9.48 -8.29
C VAL A 31 -9.84 9.67 -8.38
N ALA A 32 -9.20 10.23 -7.37
CA ALA A 32 -7.74 10.27 -7.27
C ALA A 32 -7.25 9.31 -6.18
N HIS A 33 -6.26 8.49 -6.52
CA HIS A 33 -5.40 7.82 -5.56
C HIS A 33 -4.10 8.61 -5.41
N VAL A 34 -3.71 8.92 -4.17
CA VAL A 34 -2.50 9.70 -3.88
C VAL A 34 -1.57 8.88 -3.00
N ASN A 35 -0.35 8.66 -3.46
CA ASN A 35 0.70 8.00 -2.68
C ASN A 35 2.07 8.67 -2.89
N SER A 36 3.16 8.04 -2.41
CA SER A 36 4.50 8.63 -2.40
C SER A 36 5.45 8.12 -3.49
N THR A 37 5.05 7.14 -4.32
CA THR A 37 5.93 6.57 -5.36
C THR A 37 5.14 5.83 -6.43
N TYR A 38 5.64 5.87 -7.67
CA TYR A 38 5.17 5.01 -8.76
C TYR A 38 5.84 3.64 -8.79
N TYR A 39 6.93 3.45 -8.06
CA TYR A 39 7.77 2.25 -8.15
C TYR A 39 8.14 1.73 -6.78
N GLY A 40 8.24 0.40 -6.69
CA GLY A 40 8.66 -0.27 -5.47
C GLY A 40 7.61 -0.28 -4.37
N GLY A 41 7.45 -1.45 -3.76
CA GLY A 41 6.48 -1.67 -2.68
C GLY A 41 5.07 -2.02 -3.16
N GLY A 42 4.35 -2.70 -2.26
CA GLY A 42 3.04 -3.29 -2.57
C GLY A 42 1.96 -2.28 -2.96
N VAL A 43 2.02 -1.04 -2.43
CA VAL A 43 1.01 -0.01 -2.75
C VAL A 43 1.08 0.40 -4.21
N ALA A 44 2.28 0.68 -4.74
CA ALA A 44 2.46 1.02 -6.15
C ALA A 44 2.07 -0.14 -7.07
N GLU A 45 2.45 -1.38 -6.70
CA GLU A 45 2.09 -2.59 -7.44
C GLU A 45 0.58 -2.84 -7.47
N MET A 46 -0.14 -2.50 -6.42
CA MET A 46 -1.60 -2.59 -6.35
C MET A 46 -2.27 -1.47 -7.15
N LEU A 47 -1.79 -0.22 -7.03
CA LEU A 47 -2.44 0.93 -7.65
C LEU A 47 -2.35 0.92 -9.18
N ALA A 48 -1.27 0.41 -9.75
CA ALA A 48 -1.10 0.36 -11.20
C ALA A 48 -2.24 -0.43 -11.89
N PRO A 49 -2.52 -1.71 -11.56
CA PRO A 49 -3.63 -2.45 -12.15
C PRO A 49 -5.00 -1.96 -11.65
N LEU A 50 -5.12 -1.52 -10.39
CA LEU A 50 -6.38 -1.05 -9.82
C LEU A 50 -6.91 0.18 -10.58
N THR A 51 -6.08 1.17 -10.85
CA THR A 51 -6.49 2.36 -11.60
C THR A 51 -6.93 2.01 -13.01
N LEU A 52 -6.26 1.07 -13.68
CA LEU A 52 -6.66 0.58 -15.00
C LEU A 52 -8.00 -0.15 -14.96
N LEU A 53 -8.21 -1.01 -13.95
CA LEU A 53 -9.47 -1.73 -13.77
C LEU A 53 -10.62 -0.77 -13.47
N MET A 54 -10.45 0.21 -12.58
CA MET A 54 -11.48 1.21 -12.30
C MET A 54 -11.84 2.01 -13.55
N ASN A 55 -10.86 2.43 -14.34
CA ASN A 55 -11.09 3.12 -15.60
C ASN A 55 -11.85 2.24 -16.62
N SER A 56 -11.56 0.93 -16.70
CA SER A 56 -12.30 0.00 -17.57
C SER A 56 -13.77 -0.15 -17.17
N LEU A 57 -14.09 0.08 -15.89
CA LEU A 57 -15.45 0.08 -15.35
C LEU A 57 -16.16 1.45 -15.49
N GLY A 58 -15.51 2.44 -16.10
CA GLY A 58 -16.07 3.77 -16.36
C GLY A 58 -15.95 4.76 -15.18
N ILE A 59 -15.09 4.45 -14.19
CA ILE A 59 -14.73 5.36 -13.09
C ILE A 59 -13.48 6.11 -13.54
N LYS A 60 -13.54 7.45 -13.64
CA LYS A 60 -12.41 8.28 -14.10
C LYS A 60 -11.33 8.36 -13.02
N THR A 61 -10.48 7.35 -12.97
CA THR A 61 -9.49 7.18 -11.92
C THR A 61 -8.12 7.68 -12.33
N GLU A 62 -7.52 8.51 -11.50
CA GLU A 62 -6.17 9.05 -11.66
C GLU A 62 -5.27 8.59 -10.51
N TRP A 63 -3.99 8.45 -10.80
CA TRP A 63 -2.97 8.16 -9.81
C TRP A 63 -1.98 9.32 -9.72
N ARG A 64 -1.96 9.97 -8.56
CA ARG A 64 -1.10 11.10 -8.24
C ARG A 64 -0.01 10.68 -7.28
N VAL A 65 1.20 11.17 -7.47
CA VAL A 65 2.33 10.88 -6.59
C VAL A 65 2.91 12.19 -6.07
N ILE A 66 3.07 12.26 -4.74
CA ILE A 66 3.74 13.39 -4.12
C ILE A 66 5.26 13.33 -4.39
N GLN A 67 5.86 14.49 -4.51
CA GLN A 67 7.30 14.66 -4.65
C GLN A 67 7.90 15.11 -3.33
N GLY A 68 9.07 14.61 -2.99
CA GLY A 68 9.78 14.98 -1.77
C GLY A 68 11.30 14.93 -1.93
N SER A 69 12.00 15.63 -1.05
CA SER A 69 13.44 15.54 -0.93
C SER A 69 13.87 14.21 -0.25
N PRO A 70 15.14 13.83 -0.34
CA PRO A 70 15.67 12.69 0.43
C PRO A 70 15.41 12.82 1.94
N ASP A 71 15.48 14.03 2.50
CA ASP A 71 15.20 14.29 3.92
C ASP A 71 13.74 13.99 4.27
N PHE A 72 12.79 14.43 3.43
CA PHE A 72 11.39 14.12 3.59
C PHE A 72 11.15 12.60 3.62
N PHE A 73 11.73 11.86 2.68
CA PHE A 73 11.57 10.40 2.63
C PHE A 73 12.29 9.70 3.79
N SER A 74 13.41 10.24 4.27
CA SER A 74 14.08 9.75 5.48
C SER A 74 13.19 9.92 6.72
N ILE A 75 12.56 11.09 6.87
CA ILE A 75 11.62 11.38 7.97
C ILE A 75 10.41 10.45 7.88
N THR A 76 9.75 10.40 6.74
CA THR A 76 8.52 9.62 6.58
C THR A 76 8.73 8.12 6.65
N LYS A 77 9.93 7.62 6.31
CA LYS A 77 10.32 6.23 6.58
C LYS A 77 10.38 5.94 8.08
N LYS A 78 10.91 6.86 8.89
CA LYS A 78 10.91 6.72 10.36
C LYS A 78 9.49 6.81 10.93
N MET A 79 8.64 7.69 10.38
CA MET A 79 7.22 7.76 10.75
C MET A 79 6.50 6.44 10.44
N HIS A 80 6.74 5.86 9.26
CA HIS A 80 6.21 4.55 8.89
C HIS A 80 6.65 3.45 9.87
N ASN A 81 7.92 3.42 10.24
CA ASN A 81 8.43 2.45 11.22
C ASN A 81 7.81 2.67 12.61
N ALA A 82 7.62 3.93 13.02
CA ALA A 82 6.99 4.26 14.30
C ALA A 82 5.51 3.87 14.36
N LEU A 83 4.79 3.89 13.23
CA LEU A 83 3.45 3.34 13.16
C LEU A 83 3.42 1.83 13.42
N GLN A 84 4.53 1.12 13.21
CA GLN A 84 4.71 -0.30 13.54
C GLN A 84 5.39 -0.50 14.90
N GLY A 85 5.34 0.48 15.80
CA GLY A 85 5.90 0.41 17.14
C GLY A 85 7.38 0.78 17.28
N GLY A 86 8.04 1.21 16.19
CA GLY A 86 9.43 1.66 16.25
C GLY A 86 9.60 2.98 17.01
N ASP A 87 10.77 3.19 17.57
CA ASP A 87 11.12 4.45 18.21
C ASP A 87 11.25 5.59 17.20
N ILE A 88 10.83 6.78 17.59
CA ILE A 88 10.97 7.98 16.78
C ILE A 88 11.32 9.19 17.65
N ASN A 89 12.23 10.00 17.16
CA ASN A 89 12.45 11.37 17.65
C ASN A 89 11.84 12.31 16.60
N LEU A 90 10.62 12.76 16.84
CA LEU A 90 9.87 13.66 15.97
C LEU A 90 10.04 15.10 16.43
N SER A 91 11.21 15.70 16.14
CA SER A 91 11.46 17.12 16.45
C SER A 91 10.54 18.04 15.64
N GLU A 92 10.34 19.26 16.14
CA GLU A 92 9.54 20.30 15.47
C GLU A 92 10.02 20.54 14.02
N LEU A 93 11.33 20.65 13.80
CA LEU A 93 11.89 20.78 12.45
C LEU A 93 11.48 19.62 11.51
N LYS A 94 11.42 18.38 12.00
CA LYS A 94 10.98 17.24 11.16
C LYS A 94 9.49 17.33 10.82
N ARG A 95 8.66 17.81 11.75
CA ARG A 95 7.23 18.08 11.50
C ARG A 95 7.06 19.18 10.45
N GLU A 96 7.81 20.29 10.59
CA GLU A 96 7.80 21.39 9.62
C GLU A 96 8.22 20.92 8.23
N ILE A 97 9.29 20.15 8.10
CA ILE A 97 9.72 19.60 6.80
C ILE A 97 8.63 18.72 6.20
N TYR A 98 8.03 17.85 7.00
CA TYR A 98 6.96 16.95 6.56
C TYR A 98 5.75 17.73 6.07
N GLU A 99 5.21 18.65 6.86
CA GLU A 99 4.02 19.42 6.53
C GLU A 99 4.28 20.37 5.36
N ARG A 100 5.44 21.02 5.30
CA ARG A 100 5.83 21.92 4.23
C ARG A 100 5.92 21.22 2.88
N VAL A 101 6.56 20.06 2.83
CA VAL A 101 6.64 19.28 1.58
C VAL A 101 5.25 18.87 1.10
N VAL A 102 4.36 18.48 2.02
CA VAL A 102 2.98 18.13 1.66
C VAL A 102 2.19 19.36 1.23
N TYR A 103 2.39 20.52 1.86
CA TYR A 103 1.82 21.79 1.41
C TYR A 103 2.27 22.13 -0.03
N ASP A 104 3.57 22.04 -0.34
CA ASP A 104 4.08 22.28 -1.69
C ASP A 104 3.44 21.32 -2.72
N ASN A 105 3.17 20.08 -2.31
CA ASN A 105 2.47 19.11 -3.13
C ASN A 105 0.99 19.41 -3.33
N SER A 106 0.31 20.02 -2.37
CA SER A 106 -1.08 20.44 -2.51
C SER A 106 -1.27 21.50 -3.61
N ILE A 107 -0.24 22.33 -3.82
CA ILE A 107 -0.24 23.36 -4.87
C ILE A 107 0.05 22.72 -6.26
N ARG A 108 0.93 21.72 -6.30
CA ARG A 108 1.38 21.09 -7.56
C ARG A 108 0.44 20.01 -8.09
N ASN A 109 -0.26 19.32 -7.20
CA ASN A 109 -1.19 18.29 -7.58
C ASN A 109 -2.59 18.87 -7.69
N ASP A 110 -3.18 18.78 -8.88
CA ASP A 110 -4.61 19.04 -9.04
C ASP A 110 -5.39 17.89 -8.39
N LEU A 111 -6.00 18.18 -7.24
CA LEU A 111 -6.84 17.24 -6.48
C LEU A 111 -8.34 17.64 -6.53
N ASP A 112 -8.75 18.32 -7.59
CA ASP A 112 -10.14 18.63 -7.90
C ASP A 112 -10.89 17.36 -8.35
N HIS A 113 -11.20 16.45 -7.41
CA HIS A 113 -11.82 15.16 -7.66
C HIS A 113 -13.05 14.97 -6.78
N ASP A 114 -14.01 14.16 -7.26
CA ASP A 114 -15.22 13.82 -6.50
C ASP A 114 -14.91 12.92 -5.30
N ARG A 115 -13.84 12.14 -5.38
CA ARG A 115 -13.36 11.23 -4.31
C ARG A 115 -11.85 11.20 -4.32
N ILE A 116 -11.25 11.18 -3.13
CA ILE A 116 -9.80 11.08 -2.98
C ILE A 116 -9.46 9.97 -1.99
N VAL A 117 -8.53 9.10 -2.38
CA VAL A 117 -7.97 8.06 -1.52
C VAL A 117 -6.49 8.35 -1.32
N VAL A 118 -6.13 8.69 -0.09
CA VAL A 118 -4.76 9.00 0.32
C VAL A 118 -4.14 7.75 0.95
N HIS A 119 -2.99 7.33 0.45
CA HIS A 119 -2.32 6.09 0.88
C HIS A 119 -1.14 6.38 1.79
N ASP A 120 -1.14 5.73 2.94
CA ASP A 120 -0.07 5.78 3.95
C ASP A 120 0.17 7.17 4.56
N PRO A 121 1.15 7.34 5.49
CA PRO A 121 1.33 8.60 6.18
C PRO A 121 1.96 9.71 5.33
N GLN A 122 2.69 9.38 4.23
CA GLN A 122 3.45 10.39 3.50
C GLN A 122 2.58 11.55 2.99
N PRO A 123 1.43 11.32 2.31
CA PRO A 123 0.58 12.40 1.81
C PRO A 123 -0.53 12.81 2.79
N LEU A 124 -0.58 12.23 4.00
CA LEU A 124 -1.67 12.39 4.95
C LEU A 124 -2.07 13.86 5.23
N PRO A 125 -1.13 14.84 5.42
CA PRO A 125 -1.50 16.23 5.67
C PRO A 125 -2.14 16.98 4.50
N LEU A 126 -2.24 16.39 3.28
CA LEU A 126 -2.94 17.02 2.15
C LEU A 126 -4.35 17.46 2.52
N ILE A 127 -5.00 16.76 3.44
CA ILE A 127 -6.34 17.07 3.94
C ILE A 127 -6.45 18.50 4.54
N ASN A 128 -5.33 19.06 5.01
CA ASN A 128 -5.28 20.40 5.57
C ASN A 128 -5.15 21.51 4.52
N HIS A 129 -4.72 21.16 3.32
CA HIS A 129 -4.26 22.12 2.31
C HIS A 129 -5.07 22.09 1.02
N CYS A 130 -5.98 21.14 0.88
CA CYS A 130 -6.83 21.00 -0.30
C CYS A 130 -8.29 21.23 0.06
N GLU A 131 -9.03 21.88 -0.84
CA GLU A 131 -10.48 22.03 -0.70
C GLU A 131 -11.17 20.68 -0.93
N LYS A 132 -11.97 20.23 0.04
CA LYS A 132 -12.77 19.02 -0.08
C LYS A 132 -14.02 19.27 -0.91
N LYS A 133 -14.08 18.70 -2.12
CA LYS A 133 -15.31 18.69 -2.96
C LYS A 133 -16.17 17.44 -2.75
N GLY A 134 -15.62 16.44 -2.08
CA GLY A 134 -16.29 15.18 -1.77
C GLY A 134 -15.55 14.39 -0.71
N PRO A 135 -15.94 13.13 -0.46
CA PRO A 135 -15.28 12.29 0.53
C PRO A 135 -13.80 12.03 0.25
N TRP A 136 -13.02 12.17 1.30
CA TRP A 136 -11.61 11.79 1.36
C TRP A 136 -11.45 10.57 2.25
N VAL A 137 -10.75 9.57 1.78
CA VAL A 137 -10.49 8.32 2.48
C VAL A 137 -8.99 8.18 2.72
N TRP A 138 -8.59 7.89 3.95
CA TRP A 138 -7.23 7.49 4.24
C TRP A 138 -7.10 5.97 4.21
N ARG A 139 -6.24 5.43 3.37
CA ARG A 139 -5.88 4.01 3.33
C ARG A 139 -4.52 3.79 3.96
N CYS A 140 -4.48 3.21 5.15
CA CYS A 140 -3.25 2.79 5.80
C CYS A 140 -2.91 1.34 5.45
N HIS A 141 -1.73 1.14 4.89
CA HIS A 141 -1.21 -0.19 4.56
C HIS A 141 -0.24 -0.72 5.62
N VAL A 142 0.01 0.08 6.66
CA VAL A 142 0.93 -0.22 7.75
C VAL A 142 0.20 -0.95 8.86
N ASP A 143 0.89 -1.85 9.54
CA ASP A 143 0.42 -2.45 10.79
C ASP A 143 0.30 -1.36 11.87
N LEU A 144 -0.90 -1.17 12.38
CA LEU A 144 -1.23 -0.22 13.45
C LEU A 144 -1.59 -0.92 14.76
N THR A 145 -1.24 -2.19 14.95
CA THR A 145 -1.58 -2.93 16.18
C THR A 145 -1.03 -2.25 17.43
N SER A 146 0.18 -1.73 17.37
CA SER A 146 0.84 -1.09 18.50
C SER A 146 1.71 0.09 18.05
N PRO A 147 1.11 1.16 17.53
CA PRO A 147 1.87 2.30 17.04
C PRO A 147 2.54 3.05 18.20
N ASN A 148 3.69 3.68 17.92
CA ASN A 148 4.31 4.62 18.84
C ASN A 148 3.32 5.72 19.22
N SER A 149 3.08 5.93 20.50
CA SER A 149 2.02 6.82 20.99
C SER A 149 2.20 8.29 20.60
N GLU A 150 3.43 8.80 20.61
CA GLU A 150 3.72 10.17 20.17
C GLU A 150 3.44 10.34 18.69
N MET A 151 3.88 9.37 17.88
CA MET A 151 3.66 9.38 16.45
C MET A 151 2.16 9.29 16.12
N TRP A 152 1.45 8.38 16.77
CA TRP A 152 0.01 8.22 16.54
C TRP A 152 -0.76 9.46 16.97
N SER A 153 -0.48 10.03 18.14
CA SER A 153 -1.10 11.27 18.61
C SER A 153 -0.94 12.42 17.60
N TYR A 154 0.22 12.53 16.97
CA TYR A 154 0.47 13.53 15.94
C TYR A 154 -0.33 13.25 14.66
N LEU A 155 -0.27 12.03 14.13
CA LEU A 155 -0.92 11.68 12.86
C LEU A 155 -2.44 11.59 12.97
N SER A 156 -2.99 11.15 14.10
CA SER A 156 -4.42 11.05 14.31
C SER A 156 -5.14 12.39 14.15
N SER A 157 -4.47 13.51 14.44
CA SER A 157 -4.99 14.86 14.22
C SER A 157 -5.32 15.18 12.75
N PHE A 158 -4.63 14.52 11.81
CA PHE A 158 -4.95 14.58 10.38
C PHE A 158 -6.01 13.53 10.02
N VAL A 159 -5.87 12.31 10.54
CA VAL A 159 -6.76 11.17 10.24
C VAL A 159 -8.21 11.51 10.56
N GLU A 160 -8.48 12.18 11.68
CA GLU A 160 -9.83 12.58 12.11
C GLU A 160 -10.52 13.57 11.15
N LYS A 161 -9.81 14.14 10.18
CA LYS A 161 -10.38 15.02 9.16
C LYS A 161 -10.83 14.29 7.90
N TYR A 162 -10.47 13.01 7.77
CA TYR A 162 -10.94 12.14 6.69
C TYR A 162 -12.37 11.64 6.97
N ASP A 163 -13.09 11.30 5.92
CA ASP A 163 -14.47 10.80 6.04
C ASP A 163 -14.54 9.32 6.35
N ALA A 164 -13.46 8.59 6.05
CA ALA A 164 -13.28 7.18 6.41
C ALA A 164 -11.80 6.79 6.43
N VAL A 165 -11.50 5.77 7.20
CA VAL A 165 -10.20 5.13 7.25
C VAL A 165 -10.33 3.69 6.77
N ILE A 166 -9.41 3.24 5.93
CA ILE A 166 -9.31 1.84 5.54
C ILE A 166 -8.01 1.27 6.10
N VAL A 167 -8.12 0.23 6.90
CA VAL A 167 -6.98 -0.58 7.38
C VAL A 167 -7.13 -2.03 6.93
N THR A 168 -6.07 -2.82 7.06
CA THR A 168 -6.06 -4.19 6.54
C THR A 168 -6.85 -5.16 7.40
N LEU A 169 -6.65 -5.15 8.72
CA LEU A 169 -7.23 -6.06 9.69
C LEU A 169 -7.95 -5.30 10.80
N GLU A 170 -8.89 -5.95 11.48
CA GLU A 170 -9.60 -5.36 12.63
C GLU A 170 -8.64 -5.03 13.79
N GLU A 171 -7.59 -5.82 13.97
CA GLU A 171 -6.55 -5.61 14.97
C GLU A 171 -5.74 -4.32 14.75
N TYR A 172 -5.80 -3.75 13.54
CA TYR A 172 -5.17 -2.46 13.22
C TYR A 172 -6.08 -1.26 13.51
N ALA A 173 -7.31 -1.53 13.95
CA ALA A 173 -8.24 -0.46 14.30
C ALA A 173 -7.71 0.38 15.47
N GLN A 174 -7.91 1.69 15.38
CA GLN A 174 -7.51 2.64 16.40
C GLN A 174 -8.73 3.34 16.99
N GLN A 175 -8.57 3.95 18.16
CA GLN A 175 -9.64 4.77 18.75
C GLN A 175 -9.77 6.08 17.96
N LEU A 176 -10.71 6.12 17.01
CA LEU A 176 -10.99 7.25 16.13
C LEU A 176 -12.49 7.54 16.10
N GLN A 177 -12.85 8.81 15.93
CA GLN A 177 -14.24 9.18 15.59
C GLN A 177 -14.57 8.86 14.13
N THR A 178 -13.56 8.91 13.27
CA THR A 178 -13.68 8.59 11.85
C THR A 178 -14.03 7.11 11.64
N PRO A 179 -15.05 6.79 10.83
CA PRO A 179 -15.42 5.40 10.53
C PRO A 179 -14.26 4.60 9.95
N GLN A 180 -14.09 3.36 10.42
CA GLN A 180 -13.04 2.46 9.97
C GLN A 180 -13.62 1.28 9.19
N VAL A 181 -12.97 0.94 8.09
CA VAL A 181 -13.35 -0.17 7.19
C VAL A 181 -12.15 -1.09 7.01
N PHE A 182 -12.39 -2.39 6.99
CA PHE A 182 -11.34 -3.41 6.92
C PHE A 182 -11.29 -4.03 5.53
N PHE A 183 -10.11 -3.89 4.87
CA PHE A 183 -9.88 -4.44 3.54
C PHE A 183 -8.50 -5.03 3.41
N MET A 184 -8.43 -6.33 3.13
CA MET A 184 -7.18 -7.01 2.78
C MET A 184 -6.59 -6.42 1.50
N PRO A 185 -5.24 -6.31 1.41
CA PRO A 185 -4.59 -5.99 0.14
C PRO A 185 -4.82 -7.13 -0.86
N ALA A 186 -4.75 -6.79 -2.14
CA ALA A 186 -4.88 -7.74 -3.23
C ALA A 186 -3.66 -7.68 -4.15
N ILE A 187 -3.47 -8.75 -4.92
CA ILE A 187 -2.45 -8.82 -5.98
C ILE A 187 -3.13 -8.77 -7.34
N ASP A 188 -2.39 -8.36 -8.37
CA ASP A 188 -2.80 -8.51 -9.75
C ASP A 188 -2.40 -9.91 -10.27
N PRO A 189 -3.36 -10.81 -10.55
CA PRO A 189 -3.04 -12.15 -11.04
C PRO A 189 -2.46 -12.16 -12.46
N PHE A 190 -2.59 -11.05 -13.21
CA PHE A 190 -2.04 -10.91 -14.55
C PHE A 190 -0.62 -10.33 -14.57
N SER A 191 -0.10 -9.92 -13.42
CA SER A 191 1.26 -9.41 -13.36
C SER A 191 2.27 -10.51 -13.69
N ILE A 192 3.39 -10.11 -14.30
CA ILE A 192 4.48 -11.05 -14.63
C ILE A 192 5.01 -11.80 -13.40
N LYS A 193 4.86 -11.24 -12.20
CA LYS A 193 5.28 -11.84 -10.94
C LYS A 193 4.37 -12.98 -10.48
N ASN A 194 3.10 -12.96 -10.90
CA ASN A 194 2.07 -13.87 -10.42
C ASN A 194 1.66 -14.90 -11.50
N ARG A 195 2.22 -14.82 -12.71
CA ARG A 195 1.98 -15.81 -13.75
C ARG A 195 2.70 -17.13 -13.46
N GLU A 196 2.15 -18.19 -13.90
CA GLU A 196 2.84 -19.49 -13.94
C GLU A 196 4.05 -19.40 -14.87
N LEU A 197 5.17 -19.98 -14.44
CA LEU A 197 6.38 -20.15 -15.22
C LEU A 197 6.43 -21.56 -15.79
N THR A 198 6.87 -21.70 -17.04
CA THR A 198 7.23 -23.00 -17.58
C THR A 198 8.45 -23.55 -16.84
N GLU A 199 8.62 -24.87 -16.85
CA GLU A 199 9.77 -25.54 -16.26
C GLU A 199 11.11 -24.99 -16.81
N SER A 200 11.16 -24.78 -18.13
CA SER A 200 12.35 -24.22 -18.80
C SER A 200 12.67 -22.77 -18.33
N GLU A 201 11.65 -21.92 -18.15
CA GLU A 201 11.86 -20.56 -17.63
C GLU A 201 12.35 -20.59 -16.19
N ARG A 202 11.79 -21.48 -15.37
CA ARG A 202 12.21 -21.66 -13.96
C ARG A 202 13.65 -22.11 -13.90
N GLN A 203 14.01 -23.17 -14.61
CA GLN A 203 15.36 -23.73 -14.63
C GLN A 203 16.37 -22.68 -15.13
N SER A 204 16.07 -21.99 -16.22
CA SER A 204 16.94 -20.93 -16.75
C SER A 204 17.22 -19.82 -15.74
N ARG A 205 16.25 -19.48 -14.87
CA ARG A 205 16.45 -18.48 -13.81
C ARG A 205 17.31 -19.02 -12.66
N LEU A 206 17.08 -20.26 -12.25
CA LEU A 206 17.87 -20.90 -11.21
C LEU A 206 19.34 -21.03 -11.64
N ASP A 207 19.58 -21.46 -12.88
CA ASP A 207 20.91 -21.55 -13.47
C ASP A 207 21.61 -20.19 -13.55
N TYR A 208 20.87 -19.14 -13.98
CA TYR A 208 21.40 -17.77 -14.05
C TYR A 208 21.91 -17.26 -12.71
N TYR A 209 21.22 -17.60 -11.61
CA TYR A 209 21.61 -17.20 -10.26
C TYR A 209 22.51 -18.23 -9.56
N GLY A 210 22.87 -19.33 -10.23
CA GLY A 210 23.69 -20.40 -9.67
C GLY A 210 23.04 -21.10 -8.47
N ILE A 211 21.71 -21.22 -8.47
CA ILE A 211 20.95 -21.88 -7.40
C ILE A 211 20.88 -23.39 -7.72
N PRO A 212 21.46 -24.26 -6.85
CA PRO A 212 21.37 -25.69 -7.03
C PRO A 212 19.92 -26.18 -6.98
N THR A 213 19.60 -27.18 -7.81
CA THR A 213 18.24 -27.77 -7.89
C THR A 213 18.20 -29.25 -7.52
N ASP A 214 19.33 -29.81 -7.11
CA ASP A 214 19.51 -31.20 -6.64
C ASP A 214 19.01 -31.43 -5.20
N LEU A 215 18.74 -30.34 -4.48
CA LEU A 215 18.21 -30.35 -3.11
C LEU A 215 16.94 -29.52 -2.99
N PRO A 216 16.05 -29.83 -2.02
CA PRO A 216 14.92 -29.00 -1.69
C PRO A 216 15.34 -27.58 -1.32
N LEU A 217 14.61 -26.56 -1.82
CA LEU A 217 14.89 -25.17 -1.57
C LEU A 217 13.92 -24.59 -0.52
N VAL A 218 14.47 -23.92 0.48
CA VAL A 218 13.72 -23.03 1.37
C VAL A 218 14.03 -21.59 0.96
N THR A 219 13.03 -20.85 0.54
CA THR A 219 13.22 -19.53 -0.07
C THR A 219 12.48 -18.46 0.69
N GLN A 220 13.15 -17.36 0.98
CA GLN A 220 12.53 -16.11 1.42
C GLN A 220 12.84 -15.01 0.42
N VAL A 221 11.78 -14.35 -0.10
CA VAL A 221 11.90 -13.19 -0.99
C VAL A 221 11.37 -11.97 -0.26
N SER A 222 12.27 -11.15 0.28
CA SER A 222 11.90 -9.96 1.07
C SER A 222 13.03 -8.94 1.08
N ARG A 223 12.73 -7.74 1.60
CA ARG A 223 13.78 -6.80 2.01
C ARG A 223 14.50 -7.34 3.24
N PHE A 224 15.78 -6.99 3.40
CA PHE A 224 16.53 -7.27 4.61
C PHE A 224 16.24 -6.20 5.67
N ASP A 225 15.15 -6.39 6.41
CA ASP A 225 14.77 -5.57 7.57
C ASP A 225 14.21 -6.46 8.68
N SER A 226 14.17 -5.93 9.91
CA SER A 226 13.77 -6.66 11.11
C SER A 226 12.34 -7.23 11.04
N TRP A 227 11.41 -6.53 10.36
CA TRP A 227 10.03 -7.01 10.20
C TRP A 227 9.89 -8.22 9.25
N LYS A 228 10.92 -8.50 8.45
CA LYS A 228 10.97 -9.68 7.59
C LYS A 228 11.72 -10.84 8.21
N ASP A 229 12.38 -10.60 9.34
CA ASP A 229 13.11 -11.57 10.18
C ASP A 229 13.95 -12.59 9.37
N PRO A 230 14.89 -12.14 8.52
CA PRO A 230 15.71 -13.07 7.74
C PRO A 230 16.58 -13.97 8.62
N GLU A 231 16.98 -13.50 9.80
CA GLU A 231 17.71 -14.33 10.77
C GLU A 231 16.82 -15.42 11.35
N GLY A 232 15.53 -15.15 11.60
CA GLY A 232 14.56 -16.14 12.06
C GLY A 232 14.36 -17.26 11.04
N VAL A 233 14.32 -16.95 9.75
CA VAL A 233 14.26 -17.94 8.69
C VAL A 233 15.49 -18.86 8.71
N ILE A 234 16.71 -18.31 8.91
CA ILE A 234 17.94 -19.09 9.04
C ILE A 234 17.90 -19.98 10.29
N ARG A 235 17.40 -19.45 11.42
CA ARG A 235 17.25 -20.25 12.66
C ARG A 235 16.22 -21.37 12.47
N ALA A 236 15.07 -21.09 11.87
CA ALA A 236 14.05 -22.08 11.58
C ALA A 236 14.59 -23.20 10.64
N PHE A 237 15.35 -22.82 9.61
CA PHE A 237 15.98 -23.78 8.71
C PHE A 237 16.97 -24.70 9.46
N LYS A 238 17.79 -24.15 10.38
CA LYS A 238 18.72 -24.96 11.18
C LYS A 238 17.98 -25.98 12.03
N LEU A 239 16.87 -25.58 12.69
CA LEU A 239 16.05 -26.51 13.47
C LEU A 239 15.40 -27.59 12.60
N ALA A 240 14.85 -27.20 11.45
CA ALA A 240 14.25 -28.18 10.53
C ALA A 240 15.24 -29.21 10.05
N ARG A 241 16.52 -28.86 9.83
CA ARG A 241 17.58 -29.79 9.43
C ARG A 241 17.98 -30.80 10.51
N GLU A 242 17.63 -30.56 11.77
CA GLU A 242 17.87 -31.51 12.86
C GLU A 242 16.83 -32.62 12.88
N GLU A 243 15.68 -32.40 12.23
CA GLU A 243 14.54 -33.34 12.23
C GLU A 243 14.32 -34.03 10.86
N VAL A 244 14.89 -33.46 9.79
CA VAL A 244 14.72 -33.96 8.41
C VAL A 244 16.08 -34.19 7.77
N ASP A 245 16.33 -35.44 7.34
CA ASP A 245 17.53 -35.85 6.59
C ASP A 245 17.56 -35.27 5.17
#